data_4f43cced2768b814987d824ef06939ba
#
_entry.id   4f43cced2768b814987d824ef06939ba
#
_cell.length_a   1.000
_cell.length_b   1.000
_cell.length_c   1.000
_cell.angle_alpha   90.00
_cell.angle_beta   90.00
_cell.angle_gamma   90.00
#
_symmetry.space_group_name_H-M   'P 1'
#
loop_
_entity.id
_entity.type
_entity.pdbx_description
1 polymer ?
#
loop_
_entity_poly.entity_id
_entity_poly.type
_entity_poly.pdbx_seq_one_letter_code
_entity_poly.pdbx_strand_id
1 'polypeptide(L)'
;MPYRTILIHFNHDERARQLLDAGVQLAQGFDAHLIGMYVFPAYRLRPPIPLPFGSDVLGNITAQIQEEADRIKSQFEEATAQHTFVSEWRSLTAERIDPAAIVMEHGRAADLIIASQTD
;
A
#
# COMPACT_ATOMS: atom_id res chain seq x y z
N MET A 1 16.20 17.07 12.53
CA MET A 1 15.52 16.00 13.24
C MET A 1 15.39 14.80 12.39
N PRO A 2 15.75 13.66 12.87
CA PRO A 2 15.58 12.49 12.09
C PRO A 2 14.10 12.11 12.00
N TYR A 3 13.73 11.52 10.89
CA TYR A 3 12.39 10.98 10.74
C TYR A 3 12.32 9.72 11.57
N ARG A 4 11.22 9.54 12.30
CA ARG A 4 11.02 8.35 13.13
C ARG A 4 10.12 7.33 12.47
N THR A 5 9.17 7.78 11.68
CA THR A 5 8.21 6.89 11.03
C THR A 5 8.03 7.31 9.59
N ILE A 6 8.21 6.37 8.69
CA ILE A 6 8.07 6.59 7.26
C ILE A 6 6.99 5.65 6.75
N LEU A 7 6.00 6.19 6.06
CA LEU A 7 4.90 5.41 5.50
C LEU A 7 5.03 5.37 3.99
N ILE A 8 4.98 4.18 3.40
CA ILE A 8 4.94 4.05 1.95
C ILE A 8 3.53 3.61 1.56
N HIS A 9 2.91 4.35 0.65
CA HIS A 9 1.63 3.96 0.09
C HIS A 9 1.87 3.33 -1.26
N PHE A 10 1.60 2.03 -1.36
CA PHE A 10 1.78 1.29 -2.60
C PHE A 10 0.46 1.26 -3.37
N ASN A 11 0.51 1.64 -4.65
CA ASN A 11 -0.66 1.60 -5.51
C ASN A 11 -0.61 0.45 -6.49
N HIS A 12 0.51 0.28 -7.14
CA HIS A 12 0.67 -0.72 -8.20
C HIS A 12 2.03 -1.36 -8.07
N ASP A 13 2.13 -2.62 -8.47
CA ASP A 13 3.39 -3.34 -8.35
C ASP A 13 4.45 -2.81 -9.30
N GLU A 14 4.06 -2.13 -10.38
CA GLU A 14 5.02 -1.57 -11.32
C GLU A 14 5.95 -0.56 -10.68
N ARG A 15 5.45 0.20 -9.72
CA ARG A 15 6.24 1.23 -9.06
C ARG A 15 6.67 0.84 -7.65
N ALA A 16 6.26 -0.34 -7.21
CA ALA A 16 6.52 -0.76 -5.85
C ALA A 16 8.01 -0.81 -5.53
N ARG A 17 8.80 -1.30 -6.49
CA ARG A 17 10.24 -1.42 -6.27
C ARG A 17 10.89 -0.05 -6.03
N GLN A 18 10.51 0.95 -6.80
CA GLN A 18 11.08 2.28 -6.67
C GLN A 18 10.71 2.90 -5.33
N LEU A 19 9.44 2.76 -4.95
CA LEU A 19 8.98 3.30 -3.67
C LEU A 19 9.65 2.57 -2.52
N LEU A 20 9.80 1.27 -2.63
CA LEU A 20 10.39 0.46 -1.61
C LEU A 20 11.87 0.79 -1.44
N ASP A 21 12.60 0.93 -2.53
CA ASP A 21 14.02 1.27 -2.47
C ASP A 21 14.22 2.61 -1.77
N ALA A 22 13.38 3.60 -2.10
CA ALA A 22 13.48 4.91 -1.47
C ALA A 22 13.17 4.82 0.02
N GLY A 23 12.12 4.07 0.38
CA GLY A 23 11.72 3.92 1.77
C GLY A 23 12.77 3.20 2.61
N VAL A 24 13.34 2.14 2.06
CA VAL A 24 14.38 1.37 2.75
C VAL A 24 15.63 2.22 2.97
N GLN A 25 16.04 2.98 1.95
CA GLN A 25 17.20 3.85 2.11
C GLN A 25 16.98 4.87 3.20
N LEU A 26 15.82 5.48 3.23
CA LEU A 26 15.53 6.49 4.25
C LEU A 26 15.40 5.86 5.63
N ALA A 27 14.73 4.73 5.73
CA ALA A 27 14.56 4.06 7.01
C ALA A 27 15.92 3.61 7.57
N GLN A 28 16.78 3.12 6.71
CA GLN A 28 18.11 2.71 7.12
C GLN A 28 18.95 3.90 7.56
N GLY A 29 18.88 5.00 6.82
CA GLY A 29 19.65 6.19 7.12
C GLY A 29 19.25 6.86 8.42
N PHE A 30 17.95 6.86 8.74
CA PHE A 30 17.44 7.50 9.94
C PHE A 30 17.13 6.52 11.06
N ASP A 31 17.30 5.24 10.83
CA ASP A 31 16.87 4.18 11.76
C ASP A 31 15.39 4.36 12.10
N ALA A 32 14.58 4.58 11.07
CA ALA A 32 13.17 4.88 11.22
C ALA A 32 12.32 3.62 11.10
N HIS A 33 11.11 3.70 11.68
CA HIS A 33 10.12 2.64 11.53
C HIS A 33 9.52 2.78 10.12
N LEU A 34 9.57 1.74 9.33
CA LEU A 34 9.07 1.75 7.97
C LEU A 34 7.74 1.00 7.89
N ILE A 35 6.70 1.69 7.42
CA ILE A 35 5.38 1.09 7.28
C ILE A 35 5.05 1.01 5.80
N GLY A 36 4.73 -0.18 5.32
CA GLY A 36 4.21 -0.35 3.97
C GLY A 36 2.70 -0.49 4.04
N MET A 37 1.97 0.22 3.20
CA MET A 37 0.52 0.21 3.24
C MET A 37 -0.06 0.02 1.84
N TYR A 38 -1.05 -0.84 1.74
CA TYR A 38 -1.82 -1.04 0.52
C TYR A 38 -3.29 -0.88 0.85
N VAL A 39 -4.01 -0.07 0.07
CA VAL A 39 -5.43 0.17 0.30
C VAL A 39 -6.19 -0.48 -0.84
N PHE A 40 -7.01 -1.48 -0.51
CA PHE A 40 -7.82 -2.17 -1.50
C PHE A 40 -8.96 -1.25 -1.93
N PRO A 41 -9.19 -1.11 -3.24
CA PRO A 41 -10.28 -0.27 -3.71
C PRO A 41 -11.63 -0.92 -3.43
N ALA A 42 -12.63 -0.09 -3.36
CA ALA A 42 -13.94 -0.55 -2.99
C ALA A 42 -14.80 -0.88 -4.19
N TYR A 43 -14.25 -1.64 -5.10
CA TYR A 43 -15.00 -1.88 -6.26
C TYR A 43 -16.21 -2.71 -6.05
N ARG A 44 -16.21 -3.55 -5.11
CA ARG A 44 -17.27 -4.45 -4.95
C ARG A 44 -18.51 -3.83 -4.57
N LEU A 45 -18.45 -2.56 -4.42
CA LEU A 45 -19.33 -2.11 -3.63
C LEU A 45 -20.59 -1.92 -3.99
N ARG A 46 -21.00 -1.80 -4.97
CA ARG A 46 -22.19 -1.38 -5.09
C ARG A 46 -22.63 -1.31 -6.24
N PRO A 47 -23.13 -2.11 -6.69
CA PRO A 47 -23.71 -2.05 -7.87
C PRO A 47 -25.09 -1.78 -7.77
N PRO A 48 -25.48 -0.71 -7.91
CA PRO A 48 -26.81 -0.44 -8.17
C PRO A 48 -27.21 -1.04 -9.49
N ILE A 49 -26.27 -1.41 -10.32
CA ILE A 49 -26.59 -1.95 -11.61
C ILE A 49 -26.20 -3.40 -11.65
N PRO A 50 -27.11 -4.30 -11.96
CA PRO A 50 -26.73 -5.70 -12.06
C PRO A 50 -25.76 -5.84 -13.21
N LEU A 51 -24.63 -6.49 -12.94
CA LEU A 51 -23.63 -6.69 -13.94
C LEU A 51 -24.09 -7.76 -14.91
N PRO A 52 -24.08 -7.47 -16.19
CA PRO A 52 -24.52 -8.46 -17.16
C PRO A 52 -23.60 -9.67 -17.25
N PHE A 53 -22.39 -9.53 -16.71
CA PHE A 53 -21.45 -10.62 -16.74
C PHE A 53 -21.46 -11.46 -15.49
N GLY A 54 -22.24 -11.10 -14.51
CA GLY A 54 -22.32 -11.84 -13.29
C GLY A 54 -21.12 -11.64 -12.38
N SER A 55 -21.00 -12.51 -11.41
CA SER A 55 -19.99 -12.37 -10.38
C SER A 55 -18.60 -12.78 -10.83
N ASP A 56 -18.48 -13.47 -11.96
CA ASP A 56 -17.18 -13.98 -12.39
C ASP A 56 -16.20 -12.85 -12.72
N VAL A 57 -16.69 -11.78 -13.34
CA VAL A 57 -15.84 -10.66 -13.70
C VAL A 57 -15.34 -9.96 -12.45
N LEU A 58 -16.22 -9.72 -11.48
CA LEU A 58 -15.81 -9.11 -10.24
C LEU A 58 -14.86 -10.00 -9.46
N GLY A 59 -15.11 -11.31 -9.49
CA GLY A 59 -14.22 -12.25 -8.82
C GLY A 59 -12.82 -12.21 -9.41
N ASN A 60 -12.72 -12.10 -10.74
CA ASN A 60 -11.43 -12.04 -11.40
C ASN A 60 -10.69 -10.74 -11.07
N ILE A 61 -11.39 -9.63 -11.05
CA ILE A 61 -10.79 -8.35 -10.70
C ILE A 61 -10.30 -8.37 -9.27
N THR A 62 -11.11 -8.89 -8.37
CA THR A 62 -10.73 -8.97 -6.96
C THR A 62 -9.52 -9.86 -6.77
N ALA A 63 -9.48 -10.99 -7.49
CA ALA A 63 -8.34 -11.90 -7.39
C ALA A 63 -7.06 -11.24 -7.91
N GLN A 64 -7.15 -10.48 -9.00
CA GLN A 64 -5.99 -9.79 -9.54
C GLN A 64 -5.46 -8.74 -8.58
N ILE A 65 -6.35 -8.01 -7.94
CA ILE A 65 -5.97 -7.00 -6.95
C ILE A 65 -5.30 -7.67 -5.76
N GLN A 66 -5.84 -8.79 -5.30
CA GLN A 66 -5.27 -9.52 -4.19
C GLN A 66 -3.89 -10.05 -4.54
N GLU A 67 -3.71 -10.56 -5.76
CA GLU A 67 -2.41 -11.05 -6.21
C GLU A 67 -1.39 -9.92 -6.26
N GLU A 68 -1.80 -8.75 -6.74
CA GLU A 68 -0.92 -7.60 -6.78
C GLU A 68 -0.50 -7.19 -5.38
N ALA A 69 -1.46 -7.12 -4.45
CA ALA A 69 -1.17 -6.77 -3.08
C ALA A 69 -0.22 -7.78 -2.43
N ASP A 70 -0.41 -9.06 -2.72
CA ASP A 70 0.43 -10.10 -2.17
C ASP A 70 1.87 -10.01 -2.73
N ARG A 71 2.02 -9.65 -4.01
CA ARG A 71 3.34 -9.48 -4.60
C ARG A 71 4.06 -8.31 -3.95
N ILE A 72 3.36 -7.20 -3.74
CA ILE A 72 3.96 -6.02 -3.11
C ILE A 72 4.35 -6.33 -1.67
N LYS A 73 3.48 -7.02 -0.96
CA LYS A 73 3.75 -7.41 0.43
C LYS A 73 5.00 -8.29 0.50
N SER A 74 5.13 -9.26 -0.41
CA SER A 74 6.30 -10.12 -0.46
C SER A 74 7.56 -9.34 -0.74
N GLN A 75 7.51 -8.39 -1.66
CA GLN A 75 8.65 -7.54 -1.95
C GLN A 75 9.05 -6.72 -0.73
N PHE A 76 8.06 -6.19 -0.02
CA PHE A 76 8.30 -5.39 1.18
C PHE A 76 8.97 -6.26 2.25
N GLU A 77 8.44 -7.46 2.47
CA GLU A 77 8.99 -8.35 3.49
C GLU A 77 10.40 -8.79 3.16
N GLU A 78 10.68 -9.10 1.89
CA GLU A 78 12.01 -9.46 1.48
C GLU A 78 12.99 -8.31 1.64
N ALA A 79 12.58 -7.12 1.25
CA ALA A 79 13.46 -5.96 1.30
C ALA A 79 13.77 -5.54 2.73
N THR A 80 12.85 -5.75 3.66
CA THR A 80 13.04 -5.33 5.04
C THR A 80 13.66 -6.41 5.92
N ALA A 81 13.63 -7.66 5.46
CA ALA A 81 14.10 -8.78 6.29
C ALA A 81 15.58 -8.70 6.65
N GLN A 82 16.37 -8.05 5.81
CA GLN A 82 17.81 -7.98 6.03
C GLN A 82 18.24 -6.76 6.83
N HIS A 83 17.29 -5.90 7.18
CA HIS A 83 17.62 -4.66 7.86
C HIS A 83 17.21 -4.69 9.33
N THR A 84 17.81 -3.83 10.12
CA THR A 84 17.56 -3.82 11.55
C THR A 84 16.47 -2.86 11.99
N PHE A 85 16.03 -1.96 11.10
CA PHE A 85 14.96 -1.05 11.49
C PHE A 85 13.63 -1.82 11.61
N VAL A 86 12.70 -1.25 12.35
CA VAL A 86 11.39 -1.87 12.54
C VAL A 86 10.55 -1.69 11.29
N SER A 87 9.90 -2.73 10.83
CA SER A 87 9.02 -2.66 9.67
C SER A 87 7.66 -3.25 9.97
N GLU A 88 6.65 -2.72 9.30
CA GLU A 88 5.27 -3.13 9.51
C GLU A 88 4.52 -3.06 8.19
N TRP A 89 3.64 -4.02 7.93
CA TRP A 89 2.78 -4.01 6.74
C TRP A 89 1.34 -3.80 7.14
N ARG A 90 0.63 -2.92 6.44
CA ARG A 90 -0.79 -2.66 6.69
C ARG A 90 -1.58 -2.84 5.40
N SER A 91 -2.64 -3.63 5.46
CA SER A 91 -3.58 -3.79 4.36
C SER A 91 -4.94 -3.27 4.82
N LEU A 92 -5.50 -2.35 4.08
CA LEU A 92 -6.76 -1.72 4.45
C LEU A 92 -7.71 -1.71 3.28
N THR A 93 -8.99 -1.67 3.54
CA THR A 93 -10.00 -1.62 2.49
C THR A 93 -10.75 -0.30 2.57
N ALA A 94 -10.80 0.41 1.44
CA ALA A 94 -11.53 1.65 1.35
C ALA A 94 -12.97 1.33 0.98
N GLU A 95 -13.87 1.30 1.93
CA GLU A 95 -15.23 0.92 1.63
C GLU A 95 -16.09 2.04 1.08
N ARG A 96 -16.13 3.16 1.70
CA ARG A 96 -16.93 4.29 1.25
C ARG A 96 -16.13 5.56 1.23
N ILE A 97 -14.85 5.46 1.44
CA ILE A 97 -13.98 6.60 1.60
C ILE A 97 -12.94 6.55 0.51
N ASP A 98 -12.55 7.69 0.03
CA ASP A 98 -11.47 7.80 -0.94
C ASP A 98 -10.21 7.17 -0.32
N PRO A 99 -9.50 6.30 -1.05
CA PRO A 99 -8.24 5.75 -0.54
C PRO A 99 -7.26 6.81 -0.07
N ALA A 100 -7.24 7.97 -0.71
CA ALA A 100 -6.35 9.05 -0.28
C ALA A 100 -6.68 9.52 1.13
N ALA A 101 -7.94 9.51 1.53
CA ALA A 101 -8.32 9.92 2.88
C ALA A 101 -7.80 8.92 3.91
N ILE A 102 -7.79 7.63 3.58
CA ILE A 102 -7.25 6.61 4.47
C ILE A 102 -5.74 6.79 4.63
N VAL A 103 -5.05 7.06 3.53
CA VAL A 103 -3.61 7.29 3.57
C VAL A 103 -3.30 8.51 4.44
N MET A 104 -4.07 9.57 4.28
CA MET A 104 -3.85 10.78 5.07
C MET A 104 -4.10 10.54 6.56
N GLU A 105 -5.12 9.75 6.88
CA GLU A 105 -5.40 9.43 8.26
C GLU A 105 -4.24 8.66 8.90
N HIS A 106 -3.74 7.64 8.22
CA HIS A 106 -2.61 6.88 8.73
C HIS A 106 -1.32 7.71 8.70
N GLY A 107 -1.21 8.61 7.73
CA GLY A 107 -0.03 9.45 7.59
C GLY A 107 0.13 10.48 8.68
N ARG A 108 -0.93 10.77 9.44
CA ARG A 108 -0.82 11.74 10.53
C ARG A 108 0.19 11.31 11.59
N ALA A 109 0.37 10.01 11.73
CA ALA A 109 1.34 9.49 12.70
C ALA A 109 2.72 9.30 12.08
N ALA A 110 2.86 9.55 10.78
CA ALA A 110 4.14 9.38 10.10
C ALA A 110 4.82 10.72 9.91
N ASP A 111 6.13 10.71 9.92
CA ASP A 111 6.91 11.92 9.67
C ASP A 111 7.07 12.17 8.18
N LEU A 112 6.98 11.12 7.38
CA LEU A 112 7.17 11.24 5.93
C LEU A 112 6.29 10.19 5.25
N ILE A 113 5.63 10.58 4.17
CA ILE A 113 4.84 9.68 3.35
C ILE A 113 5.45 9.62 1.96
N ILE A 114 5.69 8.41 1.48
CA ILE A 114 6.20 8.18 0.13
C ILE A 114 5.07 7.56 -0.68
N ALA A 115 4.73 8.18 -1.79
CA ALA A 115 3.65 7.66 -2.63
C ALA A 115 3.99 7.93 -4.10
N SER A 116 3.43 7.11 -4.98
CA SER A 116 3.63 7.34 -6.40
C SER A 116 2.64 8.40 -6.87
N GLN A 117 3.05 9.14 -7.87
CA GLN A 117 2.18 10.10 -8.49
C GLN A 117 1.19 9.34 -9.36
N THR A 118 -0.08 9.68 -9.27
CA THR A 118 -1.08 9.06 -10.14
C THR A 118 -1.19 9.85 -11.41
N ASP A 119 -1.26 9.15 -12.50
CA ASP A 119 -1.40 9.79 -13.83
C ASP A 119 -2.85 9.97 -14.21
#